data_31af083b66fef92ed027393f0add1c54
#
_entry.id   31af083b66fef92ed027393f0add1c54
#
_cell.length_a   1.000
_cell.length_b   1.000
_cell.length_c   1.000
_cell.angle_alpha   90.00
_cell.angle_beta   90.00
_cell.angle_gamma   90.00
#
_symmetry.space_group_name_H-M   'P 1'
#
loop_
_entity.id
_entity.type
_entity.pdbx_description
1 polymer ?
#
loop_
_entity_poly.entity_id
_entity_poly.type
_entity_poly.pdbx_seq_one_letter_code
_entity_poly.pdbx_strand_id
1 'polypeptide(L)'
;PVVDACTLCDMCFMTKCPYVPPHDFDLDFPHLMLRYRTAQKKLGELPSIPRQLAEIDRNSKIGVLLSKTINWITNIKNKFFRRLIEIISGIDSRVQLPRYNSETFSNFFKKNKDKIVYDKKDSERKVVIYSTCFVNFNKKNTGVAALKVLKKNGVKVQEAYPGCCGMPFLEQADLPKVVDQAKKVSNDLLKWVDKGYKVVTLTASCGLMLKFEWPLLLPNNENIKKLSENVMDIDEYVVDIANNEGLERGLQEIDGGVTVHHACHSRAQNMGIKARDMLKLIPNIKIDVVERCAGHGGTFGVMKDTHDLAIKVGRPTARQIKTKNNKYMASDCPLAGKHLKQLEIDTNISNDEALHPIELVAKSYRL
;
A
#
# COMPACT_ATOMS: atom_id res chain seq x y z
N PRO A 1 -1.16 0.48 27.28
CA PRO A 1 -1.80 -0.60 26.51
C PRO A 1 -2.63 -0.11 25.32
N VAL A 2 -3.55 0.88 25.49
CA VAL A 2 -4.40 1.39 24.39
C VAL A 2 -3.55 2.06 23.30
N VAL A 3 -2.63 2.92 23.69
CA VAL A 3 -1.70 3.60 22.77
C VAL A 3 -0.87 2.60 21.96
N ASP A 4 -0.36 1.55 22.59
CA ASP A 4 0.47 0.55 21.94
C ASP A 4 -0.32 -0.33 20.96
N ALA A 5 -1.63 -0.52 21.22
CA ALA A 5 -2.53 -1.27 20.37
C ALA A 5 -3.12 -0.44 19.21
N CYS A 6 -2.99 0.88 19.22
CA CYS A 6 -3.43 1.72 18.11
C CYS A 6 -2.51 1.55 16.90
N THR A 7 -3.05 1.24 15.75
CA THR A 7 -2.30 1.05 14.49
C THR A 7 -2.41 2.25 13.53
N LEU A 8 -2.91 3.39 14.01
CA LEU A 8 -3.13 4.61 13.22
C LEU A 8 -3.86 4.34 11.90
N CYS A 9 -4.90 3.50 11.96
CA CYS A 9 -5.63 3.05 10.78
C CYS A 9 -6.84 3.91 10.41
N ASP A 10 -7.12 4.94 11.17
CA ASP A 10 -8.24 5.92 11.04
C ASP A 10 -9.65 5.32 11.03
N MET A 11 -9.77 4.02 11.28
CA MET A 11 -11.08 3.35 11.20
C MET A 11 -12.06 3.80 12.29
N CYS A 12 -11.58 4.17 13.47
CA CYS A 12 -12.43 4.75 14.51
C CYS A 12 -12.94 6.14 14.12
N PHE A 13 -12.16 6.91 13.38
CA PHE A 13 -12.55 8.20 12.81
C PHE A 13 -13.56 8.00 11.68
N MET A 14 -13.26 7.12 10.72
CA MET A 14 -14.04 6.96 9.49
C MET A 14 -15.33 6.16 9.65
N THR A 15 -15.41 5.26 10.63
CA THR A 15 -16.47 4.25 10.58
C THR A 15 -17.69 4.53 11.41
N LYS A 16 -17.63 5.11 12.56
CA LYS A 16 -18.84 5.33 13.40
C LYS A 16 -18.60 6.04 14.73
N CYS A 17 -17.48 6.70 14.93
CA CYS A 17 -17.33 7.48 16.15
C CYS A 17 -18.31 8.67 16.09
N PRO A 18 -19.27 8.77 17.00
CA PRO A 18 -20.24 9.87 16.97
C PRO A 18 -19.63 11.22 17.36
N TYR A 19 -18.39 11.21 17.84
CA TYR A 19 -17.69 12.38 18.39
C TYR A 19 -16.67 13.01 17.43
N VAL A 20 -16.57 12.50 16.20
CA VAL A 20 -15.73 13.09 15.15
C VAL A 20 -16.44 14.30 14.52
N PRO A 21 -15.75 15.17 13.77
CA PRO A 21 -16.38 16.27 13.06
C PRO A 21 -17.62 15.81 12.25
N PRO A 22 -18.71 16.58 12.24
CA PRO A 22 -18.89 17.94 12.80
C PRO A 22 -19.32 18.03 14.26
N HIS A 23 -19.12 17.01 15.09
CA HIS A 23 -19.48 17.04 16.51
C HIS A 23 -18.58 18.04 17.27
N ASP A 24 -19.11 18.73 18.26
CA ASP A 24 -18.39 19.78 19.06
C ASP A 24 -17.09 19.28 19.71
N PHE A 25 -16.99 17.99 20.00
CA PHE A 25 -15.76 17.40 20.57
C PHE A 25 -14.62 17.31 19.57
N ASP A 26 -14.90 17.34 18.27
CA ASP A 26 -13.88 17.27 17.18
C ASP A 26 -12.81 16.21 17.46
N LEU A 27 -13.25 15.01 17.83
CA LEU A 27 -12.36 13.96 18.33
C LEU A 27 -11.59 13.28 17.22
N ASP A 28 -10.28 13.40 17.23
CA ASP A 28 -9.35 12.67 16.38
C ASP A 28 -8.50 11.70 17.22
N PHE A 29 -9.03 10.50 17.43
CA PHE A 29 -8.42 9.50 18.29
C PHE A 29 -7.07 8.97 17.76
N PRO A 30 -6.89 8.68 16.45
CA PRO A 30 -5.59 8.23 15.94
C PRO A 30 -4.48 9.24 16.18
N HIS A 31 -4.71 10.51 15.87
CA HIS A 31 -3.69 11.55 16.07
C HIS A 31 -3.48 11.89 17.55
N LEU A 32 -4.49 11.71 18.42
CA LEU A 32 -4.29 11.75 19.86
C LEU A 32 -3.30 10.68 20.33
N MET A 33 -3.45 9.43 19.83
CA MET A 33 -2.51 8.34 20.14
C MET A 33 -1.11 8.62 19.58
N LEU A 34 -1.03 9.21 18.39
CA LEU A 34 0.23 9.63 17.79
C LEU A 34 0.95 10.71 18.63
N ARG A 35 0.20 11.70 19.13
CA ARG A 35 0.74 12.74 20.06
C ARG A 35 1.31 12.10 21.31
N TYR A 36 0.61 11.17 21.92
CA TYR A 36 1.09 10.46 23.10
C TYR A 36 2.37 9.67 22.81
N ARG A 37 2.42 8.91 21.72
CA ARG A 37 3.65 8.20 21.29
C ARG A 37 4.81 9.16 21.02
N THR A 38 4.53 10.34 20.48
CA THR A 38 5.56 11.35 20.26
C THR A 38 6.16 11.85 21.59
N ALA A 39 5.33 11.99 22.63
CA ALA A 39 5.82 12.30 23.98
C ALA A 39 6.67 11.14 24.55
N GLN A 40 6.20 9.89 24.46
CA GLN A 40 6.98 8.71 24.87
C GLN A 40 8.32 8.61 24.13
N LYS A 41 8.34 8.91 22.83
CA LYS A 41 9.59 8.93 22.06
C LYS A 41 10.58 9.95 22.60
N LYS A 42 10.12 11.18 22.95
CA LYS A 42 10.97 12.22 23.55
C LYS A 42 11.56 11.78 24.89
N LEU A 43 10.85 10.97 25.64
CA LEU A 43 11.31 10.37 26.91
C LEU A 43 12.21 9.15 26.71
N GLY A 44 12.42 8.70 25.48
CA GLY A 44 13.26 7.52 25.19
C GLY A 44 12.57 6.16 25.46
N GLU A 45 11.27 6.15 25.68
CA GLU A 45 10.50 4.95 26.07
C GLU A 45 10.15 4.01 24.89
N LEU A 46 10.34 4.44 23.64
CA LEU A 46 10.00 3.63 22.47
C LEU A 46 11.13 2.65 22.10
N PRO A 47 10.78 1.40 21.70
CA PRO A 47 11.76 0.36 21.36
C PRO A 47 12.57 0.75 20.11
N SER A 48 13.84 0.34 20.07
CA SER A 48 14.76 0.70 18.99
C SER A 48 14.56 -0.11 17.71
N ILE A 49 14.20 -1.38 17.81
CA ILE A 49 14.12 -2.29 16.65
C ILE A 49 13.01 -1.88 15.68
N PRO A 50 11.76 -1.61 16.08
CA PRO A 50 10.73 -1.10 15.17
C PRO A 50 11.16 0.18 14.44
N ARG A 51 11.91 1.07 15.11
CA ARG A 51 12.49 2.27 14.49
C ARG A 51 13.53 1.94 13.42
N GLN A 52 14.36 0.90 13.63
CA GLN A 52 15.31 0.43 12.60
C GLN A 52 14.59 -0.23 11.42
N LEU A 53 13.47 -0.91 11.65
CA LEU A 53 12.64 -1.45 10.58
C LEU A 53 11.98 -0.35 9.74
N ALA A 54 11.69 0.81 10.32
CA ALA A 54 11.14 1.97 9.61
C ALA A 54 12.11 2.62 8.59
N GLU A 55 13.41 2.32 8.67
CA GLU A 55 14.43 2.79 7.72
C GLU A 55 14.35 2.05 6.37
N ILE A 56 13.17 2.12 5.74
CA ILE A 56 12.84 1.30 4.56
C ILE A 56 13.81 1.53 3.40
N ASP A 57 14.17 2.78 3.11
CA ASP A 57 15.06 3.11 1.97
C ASP A 57 16.44 2.49 2.14
N ARG A 58 17.00 2.55 3.36
CA ARG A 58 18.27 1.93 3.69
C ARG A 58 18.19 0.40 3.60
N ASN A 59 17.19 -0.17 4.27
CA ASN A 59 17.02 -1.62 4.38
C ASN A 59 16.74 -2.25 3.01
N SER A 60 15.94 -1.57 2.16
CA SER A 60 15.58 -2.09 0.85
C SER A 60 16.73 -2.02 -0.17
N LYS A 61 17.61 -1.03 -0.10
CA LYS A 61 18.82 -1.01 -0.94
C LYS A 61 19.70 -2.24 -0.69
N ILE A 62 19.93 -2.58 0.58
CA ILE A 62 20.65 -3.80 0.98
C ILE A 62 19.83 -5.03 0.57
N GLY A 63 18.52 -5.01 0.79
CA GLY A 63 17.60 -6.09 0.47
C GLY A 63 17.60 -6.48 -1.02
N VAL A 64 17.63 -5.52 -1.92
CA VAL A 64 17.71 -5.77 -3.37
C VAL A 64 19.08 -6.29 -3.76
N LEU A 65 20.16 -5.68 -3.26
CA LEU A 65 21.52 -6.09 -3.56
C LEU A 65 21.78 -7.55 -3.16
N LEU A 66 21.32 -7.95 -1.99
CA LEU A 66 21.49 -9.29 -1.44
C LEU A 66 20.20 -10.13 -1.50
N SER A 67 19.34 -9.87 -2.48
CA SER A 67 17.97 -10.40 -2.50
C SER A 67 17.88 -11.93 -2.42
N LYS A 68 18.76 -12.65 -3.11
CA LYS A 68 18.80 -14.13 -3.05
C LYS A 68 19.06 -14.63 -1.62
N THR A 69 20.10 -14.09 -0.97
CA THR A 69 20.52 -14.48 0.38
C THR A 69 19.48 -14.08 1.43
N ILE A 70 19.02 -12.83 1.39
CA ILE A 70 18.04 -12.32 2.35
C ILE A 70 16.70 -13.06 2.21
N ASN A 71 16.22 -13.28 0.99
CA ASN A 71 15.00 -14.03 0.75
C ASN A 71 15.11 -15.50 1.19
N TRP A 72 16.30 -16.09 1.14
CA TRP A 72 16.52 -17.43 1.65
C TRP A 72 16.54 -17.46 3.19
N ILE A 73 17.27 -16.55 3.83
CA ILE A 73 17.35 -16.43 5.30
C ILE A 73 15.96 -16.12 5.89
N THR A 74 15.19 -15.22 5.28
CA THR A 74 13.89 -14.79 5.77
C THR A 74 12.74 -15.72 5.41
N ASN A 75 12.99 -16.78 4.63
CA ASN A 75 11.97 -17.72 4.23
C ASN A 75 11.41 -18.47 5.45
N ILE A 76 10.08 -18.52 5.57
CA ILE A 76 9.37 -19.19 6.67
C ILE A 76 9.73 -20.68 6.81
N LYS A 77 10.14 -21.34 5.70
CA LYS A 77 10.59 -22.73 5.72
C LYS A 77 11.95 -22.89 6.38
N ASN A 78 12.75 -21.84 6.49
CA ASN A 78 14.08 -21.85 7.10
C ASN A 78 13.98 -21.59 8.61
N LYS A 79 13.48 -22.59 9.34
CA LYS A 79 13.13 -22.47 10.77
C LYS A 79 14.30 -21.98 11.63
N PHE A 80 15.53 -22.43 11.33
CA PHE A 80 16.73 -22.05 12.10
C PHE A 80 16.99 -20.54 12.03
N PHE A 81 17.12 -19.99 10.81
CA PHE A 81 17.37 -18.56 10.67
C PHE A 81 16.18 -17.71 11.11
N ARG A 82 14.94 -18.18 10.89
CA ARG A 82 13.74 -17.48 11.39
C ARG A 82 13.73 -17.37 12.90
N ARG A 83 14.15 -18.44 13.62
CA ARG A 83 14.26 -18.40 15.08
C ARG A 83 15.39 -17.47 15.54
N LEU A 84 16.51 -17.46 14.84
CA LEU A 84 17.62 -16.54 15.13
C LEU A 84 17.19 -15.07 14.93
N ILE A 85 16.48 -14.75 13.84
CA ILE A 85 15.91 -13.43 13.59
C ILE A 85 14.96 -13.05 14.72
N GLU A 86 14.09 -13.94 15.16
CA GLU A 86 13.17 -13.68 16.28
C GLU A 86 13.90 -13.32 17.56
N ILE A 87 14.97 -14.04 17.90
CA ILE A 87 15.76 -13.78 19.11
C ILE A 87 16.46 -12.42 19.05
N ILE A 88 17.04 -12.08 17.88
CA ILE A 88 17.85 -10.86 17.72
C ILE A 88 16.97 -9.63 17.53
N SER A 89 15.89 -9.74 16.73
CA SER A 89 15.11 -8.58 16.29
C SER A 89 13.67 -8.54 16.83
N GLY A 90 13.23 -9.55 17.55
CA GLY A 90 11.84 -9.64 18.01
C GLY A 90 10.82 -9.85 16.89
N ILE A 91 11.24 -10.07 15.64
CA ILE A 91 10.34 -10.39 14.53
C ILE A 91 9.87 -11.84 14.69
N ASP A 92 8.56 -12.05 14.82
CA ASP A 92 7.98 -13.38 15.01
C ASP A 92 8.39 -14.33 13.87
N SER A 93 8.85 -15.52 14.23
CA SER A 93 9.35 -16.51 13.27
C SER A 93 8.28 -17.06 12.32
N ARG A 94 6.99 -16.94 12.69
CA ARG A 94 5.82 -17.35 11.89
C ARG A 94 5.46 -16.34 10.81
N VAL A 95 5.90 -15.08 10.90
CA VAL A 95 5.55 -14.02 9.94
C VAL A 95 6.16 -14.28 8.58
N GLN A 96 5.33 -14.23 7.55
CA GLN A 96 5.79 -14.28 6.17
C GLN A 96 6.25 -12.88 5.70
N LEU A 97 7.55 -12.61 5.82
CA LEU A 97 8.12 -11.34 5.42
C LEU A 97 8.02 -11.11 3.89
N PRO A 98 7.90 -9.84 3.43
CA PRO A 98 7.99 -9.50 2.02
C PRO A 98 9.34 -9.94 1.43
N ARG A 99 9.32 -10.47 0.21
CA ARG A 99 10.54 -10.82 -0.52
C ARG A 99 11.06 -9.61 -1.29
N TYR A 100 12.36 -9.46 -1.37
CA TYR A 100 12.99 -8.45 -2.22
C TYR A 100 13.09 -8.94 -3.66
N ASN A 101 12.78 -8.05 -4.60
CA ASN A 101 13.06 -8.28 -6.01
C ASN A 101 14.59 -8.20 -6.26
N SER A 102 15.08 -8.91 -7.27
CA SER A 102 16.47 -8.77 -7.74
C SER A 102 16.70 -7.51 -8.58
N GLU A 103 15.62 -6.89 -9.05
CA GLU A 103 15.59 -5.65 -9.81
C GLU A 103 14.45 -4.77 -9.34
N THR A 104 14.71 -3.48 -9.12
CA THR A 104 13.69 -2.51 -8.73
C THR A 104 12.73 -2.20 -9.87
N PHE A 105 11.51 -1.75 -9.54
CA PHE A 105 10.58 -1.27 -10.57
C PHE A 105 11.14 -0.06 -11.33
N SER A 106 11.83 0.86 -10.65
CA SER A 106 12.48 2.02 -11.29
C SER A 106 13.50 1.59 -12.35
N ASN A 107 14.31 0.55 -12.08
CA ASN A 107 15.26 0.02 -13.06
C ASN A 107 14.55 -0.66 -14.24
N PHE A 108 13.51 -1.45 -13.94
CA PHE A 108 12.68 -2.06 -14.97
C PHE A 108 12.04 -0.99 -15.87
N PHE A 109 11.46 0.05 -15.28
CA PHE A 109 10.84 1.15 -16.01
C PHE A 109 11.82 1.83 -16.96
N LYS A 110 13.01 2.22 -16.47
CA LYS A 110 14.06 2.85 -17.29
C LYS A 110 14.45 2.02 -18.51
N LYS A 111 14.54 0.69 -18.35
CA LYS A 111 14.94 -0.24 -19.43
C LYS A 111 13.83 -0.53 -20.44
N ASN A 112 12.57 -0.44 -20.03
CA ASN A 112 11.46 -1.01 -20.79
C ASN A 112 10.36 -0.01 -21.17
N LYS A 113 10.35 1.21 -20.61
CA LYS A 113 9.28 2.19 -20.85
C LYS A 113 9.02 2.45 -22.34
N ASP A 114 10.07 2.51 -23.17
CA ASP A 114 9.95 2.82 -24.59
C ASP A 114 9.67 1.56 -25.44
N LYS A 115 9.87 0.36 -24.88
CA LYS A 115 9.59 -0.93 -25.53
C LYS A 115 8.12 -1.37 -25.34
N ILE A 116 7.45 -0.88 -24.31
CA ILE A 116 6.05 -1.16 -24.04
C ILE A 116 5.22 -0.16 -24.84
N VAL A 117 4.83 -0.56 -26.03
CA VAL A 117 4.02 0.25 -26.96
C VAL A 117 2.76 -0.53 -27.30
N TYR A 118 1.62 0.14 -27.34
CA TYR A 118 0.33 -0.39 -27.77
C TYR A 118 -0.28 0.53 -28.81
N ASP A 119 -1.03 -0.03 -29.76
CA ASP A 119 -2.00 0.74 -30.53
C ASP A 119 -2.98 1.32 -29.55
N LYS A 120 -3.03 2.62 -29.46
CA LYS A 120 -3.69 3.31 -28.35
C LYS A 120 -4.60 4.42 -28.84
N LYS A 121 -5.61 4.70 -28.03
CA LYS A 121 -6.37 5.93 -28.12
C LYS A 121 -5.43 7.11 -27.81
N ASP A 122 -5.56 8.19 -28.58
CA ASP A 122 -4.88 9.44 -28.23
C ASP A 122 -5.48 10.01 -26.94
N SER A 123 -4.64 10.22 -25.96
CA SER A 123 -5.03 10.84 -24.68
C SER A 123 -4.00 11.91 -24.31
N GLU A 124 -4.50 13.06 -23.86
CA GLU A 124 -3.67 14.13 -23.32
C GLU A 124 -3.22 13.89 -21.88
N ARG A 125 -3.69 12.78 -21.26
CA ARG A 125 -3.38 12.44 -19.88
C ARG A 125 -1.91 12.15 -19.66
N LYS A 126 -1.40 12.67 -18.54
CA LYS A 126 -0.01 12.50 -18.12
C LYS A 126 0.02 12.07 -16.65
N VAL A 127 0.76 11.01 -16.34
CA VAL A 127 0.97 10.57 -14.95
C VAL A 127 2.43 10.33 -14.66
N VAL A 128 2.83 10.62 -13.43
CA VAL A 128 4.02 10.06 -12.82
C VAL A 128 3.59 9.01 -11.78
N ILE A 129 4.02 7.78 -12.00
CA ILE A 129 3.85 6.71 -11.00
C ILE A 129 4.83 6.97 -9.87
N TYR A 130 4.33 7.33 -8.68
CA TYR A 130 5.11 7.26 -7.46
C TYR A 130 5.19 5.79 -7.06
N SER A 131 6.34 5.16 -7.35
CA SER A 131 6.48 3.69 -7.30
C SER A 131 6.26 3.08 -5.93
N THR A 132 6.26 3.90 -4.85
CA THR A 132 6.24 3.46 -3.45
C THR A 132 7.39 2.50 -3.11
N CYS A 133 7.76 2.39 -1.85
CA CYS A 133 8.86 1.49 -1.45
C CYS A 133 8.49 0.03 -1.72
N PHE A 134 7.24 -0.36 -1.44
CA PHE A 134 6.82 -1.75 -1.58
C PHE A 134 6.83 -2.21 -3.04
N VAL A 135 6.27 -1.43 -3.95
CA VAL A 135 6.25 -1.77 -5.38
C VAL A 135 7.66 -1.74 -5.96
N ASN A 136 8.46 -0.74 -5.59
CA ASN A 136 9.81 -0.61 -6.12
C ASN A 136 10.73 -1.78 -5.71
N PHE A 137 10.65 -2.23 -4.46
CA PHE A 137 11.61 -3.17 -3.92
C PHE A 137 11.08 -4.61 -3.74
N ASN A 138 9.77 -4.78 -3.54
CA ASN A 138 9.19 -6.06 -3.14
C ASN A 138 8.18 -6.64 -4.14
N LYS A 139 7.35 -5.83 -4.79
CA LYS A 139 6.30 -6.30 -5.71
C LYS A 139 6.31 -5.54 -7.05
N LYS A 140 7.39 -5.65 -7.77
CA LYS A 140 7.61 -5.01 -9.09
C LYS A 140 6.44 -5.23 -10.07
N ASN A 141 5.82 -6.41 -10.04
CA ASN A 141 4.76 -6.78 -10.98
C ASN A 141 3.55 -5.84 -10.90
N THR A 142 3.21 -5.31 -9.72
CA THR A 142 2.15 -4.30 -9.59
C THR A 142 2.46 -3.03 -10.39
N GLY A 143 3.71 -2.54 -10.31
CA GLY A 143 4.16 -1.40 -11.11
C GLY A 143 4.14 -1.67 -12.60
N VAL A 144 4.56 -2.89 -13.00
CA VAL A 144 4.53 -3.32 -14.41
C VAL A 144 3.10 -3.38 -14.93
N ALA A 145 2.15 -3.93 -14.15
CA ALA A 145 0.74 -3.97 -14.49
C ALA A 145 0.16 -2.56 -14.67
N ALA A 146 0.42 -1.67 -13.69
CA ALA A 146 -0.02 -0.28 -13.77
C ALA A 146 0.54 0.43 -15.02
N LEU A 147 1.84 0.31 -15.29
CA LEU A 147 2.49 0.88 -16.49
C LEU A 147 1.81 0.38 -17.76
N LYS A 148 1.57 -0.92 -17.87
CA LYS A 148 0.98 -1.52 -19.08
C LYS A 148 -0.47 -1.08 -19.28
N VAL A 149 -1.29 -1.10 -18.22
CA VAL A 149 -2.69 -0.66 -18.27
C VAL A 149 -2.79 0.81 -18.65
N LEU A 150 -2.00 1.68 -18.02
CA LEU A 150 -2.01 3.11 -18.32
C LEU A 150 -1.58 3.39 -19.76
N LYS A 151 -0.51 2.76 -20.23
CA LYS A 151 -0.06 2.91 -21.63
C LYS A 151 -1.05 2.35 -22.65
N LYS A 152 -1.71 1.23 -22.35
CA LYS A 152 -2.80 0.67 -23.18
C LYS A 152 -3.93 1.69 -23.35
N ASN A 153 -4.20 2.48 -22.31
CA ASN A 153 -5.21 3.54 -22.31
C ASN A 153 -4.68 4.91 -22.78
N GLY A 154 -3.55 4.96 -23.48
CA GLY A 154 -3.03 6.18 -24.12
C GLY A 154 -2.30 7.15 -23.19
N VAL A 155 -2.23 6.88 -21.89
CA VAL A 155 -1.64 7.79 -20.90
C VAL A 155 -0.13 7.90 -21.09
N LYS A 156 0.41 9.14 -21.05
CA LYS A 156 1.85 9.39 -20.98
C LYS A 156 2.36 9.12 -19.58
N VAL A 157 3.16 8.05 -19.42
CA VAL A 157 3.60 7.57 -18.11
C VAL A 157 5.06 7.89 -17.86
N GLN A 158 5.34 8.46 -16.69
CA GLN A 158 6.67 8.57 -16.10
C GLN A 158 6.70 7.83 -14.76
N GLU A 159 7.89 7.68 -14.20
CA GLU A 159 8.11 7.02 -12.92
C GLU A 159 9.04 7.85 -12.05
N ALA A 160 8.77 7.89 -10.75
CA ALA A 160 9.64 8.51 -9.76
C ALA A 160 9.62 7.74 -8.43
N TYR A 161 10.81 7.54 -7.89
CA TYR A 161 10.99 7.07 -6.52
C TYR A 161 12.01 7.96 -5.79
N PRO A 162 11.60 9.13 -5.29
CA PRO A 162 12.50 10.02 -4.54
C PRO A 162 12.78 9.53 -3.11
N GLY A 163 11.97 8.61 -2.59
CA GLY A 163 12.08 8.04 -1.25
C GLY A 163 10.76 7.49 -0.74
N CYS A 164 10.76 6.95 0.48
CA CYS A 164 9.56 6.47 1.16
C CYS A 164 8.61 7.63 1.52
N CYS A 165 7.29 7.38 1.54
CA CYS A 165 6.28 8.36 1.97
C CYS A 165 6.35 8.72 3.47
N GLY A 166 7.08 7.95 4.28
CA GLY A 166 7.23 8.18 5.71
C GLY A 166 6.20 7.49 6.61
N MET A 167 5.24 6.71 6.08
CA MET A 167 4.28 5.98 6.91
C MET A 167 4.96 5.11 7.98
N PRO A 168 6.04 4.36 7.73
CA PRO A 168 6.72 3.60 8.78
C PRO A 168 7.32 4.49 9.89
N PHE A 169 7.74 5.71 9.57
CA PHE A 169 8.19 6.68 10.57
C PHE A 169 7.02 7.26 11.36
N LEU A 170 5.87 7.50 10.72
CA LEU A 170 4.65 7.94 11.38
C LEU A 170 4.21 6.92 12.43
N GLU A 171 4.16 5.64 12.08
CA GLU A 171 3.83 4.54 13.00
C GLU A 171 4.77 4.50 14.22
N GLN A 172 6.03 4.90 14.06
CA GLN A 172 7.02 4.99 15.13
C GLN A 172 7.09 6.38 15.79
N ALA A 173 6.11 7.25 15.53
CA ALA A 173 6.04 8.63 16.03
C ALA A 173 7.33 9.45 15.75
N ASP A 174 8.04 9.15 14.65
CA ASP A 174 9.22 9.90 14.21
C ASP A 174 8.82 11.05 13.29
N LEU A 175 8.03 11.99 13.82
CA LEU A 175 7.49 13.11 13.05
C LEU A 175 8.57 13.95 12.34
N PRO A 176 9.74 14.24 12.93
CA PRO A 176 10.80 14.94 12.20
C PRO A 176 11.19 14.22 10.91
N LYS A 177 11.37 12.89 10.94
CA LYS A 177 11.69 12.10 9.73
C LYS A 177 10.52 12.07 8.73
N VAL A 178 9.28 12.04 9.20
CA VAL A 178 8.11 12.16 8.31
C VAL A 178 8.14 13.49 7.57
N VAL A 179 8.39 14.60 8.27
CA VAL A 179 8.50 15.95 7.69
C VAL A 179 9.64 16.04 6.68
N ASP A 180 10.81 15.48 6.99
CA ASP A 180 11.95 15.45 6.07
C ASP A 180 11.62 14.65 4.79
N GLN A 181 10.97 13.49 4.93
CA GLN A 181 10.52 12.71 3.77
C GLN A 181 9.46 13.46 2.97
N ALA A 182 8.47 14.08 3.62
CA ALA A 182 7.44 14.86 2.96
C ALA A 182 8.05 15.98 2.11
N LYS A 183 8.97 16.76 2.66
CA LYS A 183 9.68 17.84 1.93
C LYS A 183 10.50 17.31 0.77
N LYS A 184 11.27 16.25 0.99
CA LYS A 184 12.11 15.63 -0.04
C LYS A 184 11.28 15.09 -1.20
N VAL A 185 10.28 14.27 -0.89
CA VAL A 185 9.47 13.59 -1.90
C VAL A 185 8.58 14.58 -2.65
N SER A 186 7.98 15.56 -1.95
CA SER A 186 7.16 16.58 -2.60
C SER A 186 7.96 17.43 -3.59
N ASN A 187 9.17 17.85 -3.22
CA ASN A 187 10.03 18.65 -4.11
C ASN A 187 10.34 17.94 -5.43
N ASP A 188 10.48 16.62 -5.41
CA ASP A 188 10.73 15.85 -6.63
C ASP A 188 9.45 15.59 -7.43
N LEU A 189 8.33 15.28 -6.77
CA LEU A 189 7.07 15.02 -7.45
C LEU A 189 6.44 16.28 -8.04
N LEU A 190 6.61 17.45 -7.40
CA LEU A 190 6.12 18.72 -7.92
C LEU A 190 6.74 19.11 -9.27
N LYS A 191 7.96 18.69 -9.56
CA LYS A 191 8.58 18.89 -10.90
C LYS A 191 7.74 18.26 -12.03
N TRP A 192 6.98 17.22 -11.71
CA TRP A 192 6.06 16.57 -12.66
C TRP A 192 4.69 17.25 -12.65
N VAL A 193 4.18 17.59 -11.46
CA VAL A 193 2.91 18.35 -11.33
C VAL A 193 2.98 19.66 -12.10
N ASP A 194 4.10 20.39 -12.02
CA ASP A 194 4.34 21.64 -12.75
C ASP A 194 4.34 21.47 -14.28
N LYS A 195 4.57 20.24 -14.75
CA LYS A 195 4.50 19.84 -16.17
C LYS A 195 3.13 19.26 -16.57
N GLY A 196 2.14 19.35 -15.70
CA GLY A 196 0.77 18.87 -15.91
C GLY A 196 0.58 17.36 -15.71
N TYR A 197 1.46 16.69 -14.96
CA TYR A 197 1.29 15.29 -14.61
C TYR A 197 0.49 15.16 -13.30
N LYS A 198 -0.45 14.21 -13.25
CA LYS A 198 -0.99 13.72 -11.97
C LYS A 198 0.00 12.73 -11.36
N VAL A 199 0.06 12.69 -10.04
CA VAL A 199 0.84 11.70 -9.29
C VAL A 199 -0.06 10.52 -8.95
N VAL A 200 0.35 9.30 -9.31
CA VAL A 200 -0.43 8.10 -9.05
C VAL A 200 0.32 7.19 -8.09
N THR A 201 -0.33 6.82 -6.99
CA THR A 201 0.20 5.88 -5.99
C THR A 201 -0.30 4.46 -6.23
N LEU A 202 0.53 3.47 -5.88
CA LEU A 202 0.22 2.04 -6.04
C LEU A 202 0.06 1.34 -4.69
N THR A 203 -0.10 2.09 -3.62
CA THR A 203 -0.25 1.57 -2.25
C THR A 203 -1.07 2.55 -1.44
N ALA A 204 -2.18 2.10 -0.90
CA ALA A 204 -3.15 2.92 -0.17
C ALA A 204 -2.54 3.76 0.97
N SER A 205 -1.58 3.19 1.71
CA SER A 205 -0.87 3.92 2.78
C SER A 205 -0.11 5.13 2.26
N CYS A 206 0.47 5.03 1.05
CA CYS A 206 1.18 6.17 0.45
C CYS A 206 0.20 7.22 -0.07
N GLY A 207 -0.94 6.79 -0.64
CA GLY A 207 -2.02 7.71 -1.01
C GLY A 207 -2.52 8.51 0.20
N LEU A 208 -2.79 7.83 1.32
CA LEU A 208 -3.19 8.48 2.56
C LEU A 208 -2.15 9.49 3.05
N MET A 209 -0.87 9.11 3.06
CA MET A 209 0.23 10.01 3.48
C MET A 209 0.27 11.30 2.64
N LEU A 210 0.26 11.17 1.32
CA LEU A 210 0.41 12.31 0.42
C LEU A 210 -0.83 13.21 0.38
N LYS A 211 -2.02 12.63 0.49
CA LYS A 211 -3.29 13.36 0.41
C LYS A 211 -3.71 14.02 1.73
N PHE A 212 -3.42 13.37 2.88
CA PHE A 212 -4.01 13.77 4.17
C PHE A 212 -2.96 13.99 5.26
N GLU A 213 -2.08 13.03 5.52
CA GLU A 213 -1.15 13.12 6.65
C GLU A 213 -0.11 14.24 6.50
N TRP A 214 0.44 14.41 5.31
CA TRP A 214 1.40 15.48 5.07
C TRP A 214 0.78 16.88 5.19
N PRO A 215 -0.41 17.17 4.62
CA PRO A 215 -1.11 18.42 4.87
C PRO A 215 -1.41 18.68 6.35
N LEU A 216 -1.76 17.67 7.14
CA LEU A 216 -1.97 17.81 8.59
C LEU A 216 -0.69 18.15 9.34
N LEU A 217 0.43 17.54 8.95
CA LEU A 217 1.74 17.82 9.58
C LEU A 217 2.36 19.15 9.14
N LEU A 218 2.03 19.61 7.94
CA LEU A 218 2.60 20.81 7.30
C LEU A 218 1.49 21.72 6.71
N PRO A 219 0.54 22.20 7.54
CA PRO A 219 -0.67 22.87 7.06
C PRO A 219 -0.41 24.19 6.31
N ASN A 220 0.71 24.85 6.58
CA ASN A 220 1.09 26.12 5.95
C ASN A 220 2.07 25.94 4.78
N ASN A 221 2.26 24.72 4.28
CA ASN A 221 3.19 24.44 3.20
C ASN A 221 2.43 24.31 1.86
N GLU A 222 2.47 25.37 1.05
CA GLU A 222 1.77 25.42 -0.25
C GLU A 222 2.23 24.33 -1.23
N ASN A 223 3.47 23.88 -1.17
CA ASN A 223 3.97 22.79 -2.00
C ASN A 223 3.30 21.47 -1.63
N ILE A 224 3.15 21.19 -0.35
CA ILE A 224 2.45 19.98 0.14
C ILE A 224 0.98 20.03 -0.25
N LYS A 225 0.32 21.17 -0.08
CA LYS A 225 -1.07 21.38 -0.48
C LYS A 225 -1.26 21.15 -1.99
N LYS A 226 -0.44 21.83 -2.81
CA LYS A 226 -0.45 21.65 -4.27
C LYS A 226 -0.25 20.19 -4.68
N LEU A 227 0.69 19.49 -4.03
CA LEU A 227 0.91 18.08 -4.32
C LEU A 227 -0.31 17.25 -3.95
N SER A 228 -0.88 17.41 -2.75
CA SER A 228 -2.01 16.60 -2.27
C SER A 228 -3.22 16.66 -3.19
N GLU A 229 -3.50 17.81 -3.80
CA GLU A 229 -4.57 18.04 -4.79
C GLU A 229 -4.30 17.35 -6.15
N ASN A 230 -3.08 16.89 -6.37
CA ASN A 230 -2.65 16.26 -7.62
C ASN A 230 -2.29 14.77 -7.46
N VAL A 231 -2.57 14.17 -6.31
CA VAL A 231 -2.36 12.74 -6.02
C VAL A 231 -3.66 11.96 -6.16
N MET A 232 -3.58 10.81 -6.82
CA MET A 232 -4.66 9.83 -6.92
C MET A 232 -4.11 8.43 -6.65
N ASP A 233 -4.92 7.52 -6.12
CA ASP A 233 -4.58 6.09 -6.16
C ASP A 233 -4.80 5.55 -7.57
N ILE A 234 -4.07 4.50 -7.95
CA ILE A 234 -4.19 3.91 -9.30
C ILE A 234 -5.62 3.46 -9.62
N ASP A 235 -6.32 2.91 -8.63
CA ASP A 235 -7.69 2.44 -8.80
C ASP A 235 -8.64 3.64 -9.06
N GLU A 236 -8.45 4.73 -8.32
CA GLU A 236 -9.16 6.00 -8.51
C GLU A 236 -8.89 6.59 -9.91
N TYR A 237 -7.64 6.60 -10.33
CA TYR A 237 -7.23 7.16 -11.62
C TYR A 237 -7.77 6.37 -12.82
N VAL A 238 -7.78 5.03 -12.75
CA VAL A 238 -8.34 4.19 -13.82
C VAL A 238 -9.86 4.35 -13.91
N VAL A 239 -10.56 4.45 -12.78
CA VAL A 239 -11.99 4.75 -12.76
C VAL A 239 -12.27 6.14 -13.36
N ASP A 240 -11.44 7.13 -13.08
CA ASP A 240 -11.55 8.47 -13.66
C ASP A 240 -11.37 8.45 -15.18
N ILE A 241 -10.40 7.70 -15.72
CA ILE A 241 -10.31 7.49 -17.18
C ILE A 241 -11.59 6.88 -17.73
N ALA A 242 -12.08 5.81 -17.09
CA ALA A 242 -13.28 5.09 -17.56
C ALA A 242 -14.52 5.98 -17.62
N ASN A 243 -14.70 6.84 -16.63
CA ASN A 243 -15.86 7.72 -16.53
C ASN A 243 -15.81 8.90 -17.50
N ASN A 244 -14.64 9.45 -17.80
CA ASN A 244 -14.50 10.66 -18.59
C ASN A 244 -14.19 10.40 -20.07
N GLU A 245 -13.43 9.34 -20.38
CA GLU A 245 -12.93 9.07 -21.74
C GLU A 245 -13.26 7.66 -22.24
N GLY A 246 -13.68 6.77 -21.33
CA GLY A 246 -13.78 5.34 -21.59
C GLY A 246 -12.41 4.68 -21.64
N LEU A 247 -12.35 3.40 -21.28
CA LEU A 247 -11.15 2.59 -21.43
C LEU A 247 -10.97 2.08 -22.85
N GLU A 248 -9.74 1.83 -23.25
CA GLU A 248 -9.41 1.19 -24.51
C GLU A 248 -10.03 -0.22 -24.58
N ARG A 249 -10.40 -0.65 -25.78
CA ARG A 249 -11.00 -1.96 -26.01
C ARG A 249 -10.03 -3.09 -25.70
N GLY A 250 -10.58 -4.26 -25.35
CA GLY A 250 -9.80 -5.50 -25.16
C GLY A 250 -9.82 -6.08 -23.77
N LEU A 251 -10.59 -5.49 -22.83
CA LEU A 251 -10.88 -6.16 -21.56
C LEU A 251 -11.67 -7.46 -21.81
N GLN A 252 -11.20 -8.54 -21.24
CA GLN A 252 -11.80 -9.87 -21.34
C GLN A 252 -12.22 -10.37 -19.96
N GLU A 253 -13.21 -11.25 -19.96
CA GLU A 253 -13.67 -11.91 -18.74
C GLU A 253 -12.54 -12.64 -18.02
N ILE A 254 -12.62 -12.66 -16.70
CA ILE A 254 -11.75 -13.44 -15.80
C ILE A 254 -12.62 -14.38 -14.99
N ASP A 255 -12.45 -15.68 -15.21
CA ASP A 255 -13.19 -16.73 -14.53
C ASP A 255 -12.87 -16.81 -13.03
N GLY A 256 -13.89 -17.17 -12.24
CA GLY A 256 -13.76 -17.59 -10.85
C GLY A 256 -13.90 -16.48 -9.81
N GLY A 257 -14.21 -15.26 -10.24
CA GLY A 257 -14.53 -14.14 -9.36
C GLY A 257 -13.37 -13.64 -8.51
N VAL A 258 -13.57 -12.49 -7.84
CA VAL A 258 -12.58 -11.83 -6.98
C VAL A 258 -13.21 -11.40 -5.66
N THR A 259 -12.51 -11.64 -4.55
CA THR A 259 -12.80 -11.01 -3.27
C THR A 259 -11.84 -9.86 -3.03
N VAL A 260 -12.35 -8.64 -2.96
CA VAL A 260 -11.58 -7.43 -2.67
C VAL A 260 -11.56 -7.20 -1.17
N HIS A 261 -10.39 -7.21 -0.57
CA HIS A 261 -10.18 -6.67 0.77
C HIS A 261 -10.00 -5.16 0.66
N HIS A 262 -11.00 -4.39 1.11
CA HIS A 262 -10.93 -2.93 1.16
C HIS A 262 -10.14 -2.50 2.38
N ALA A 263 -8.88 -2.12 2.18
CA ALA A 263 -7.91 -1.85 3.23
C ALA A 263 -8.26 -0.57 4.03
N CYS A 264 -7.79 -0.51 5.30
CA CYS A 264 -8.08 0.63 6.17
C CYS A 264 -7.62 1.98 5.58
N HIS A 265 -6.41 2.06 5.05
CA HIS A 265 -5.89 3.31 4.47
C HIS A 265 -6.54 3.71 3.13
N SER A 266 -7.19 2.78 2.42
CA SER A 266 -8.07 3.13 1.29
C SER A 266 -9.39 3.70 1.78
N ARG A 267 -9.94 3.12 2.84
CA ARG A 267 -11.17 3.60 3.49
C ARG A 267 -10.97 4.98 4.09
N ALA A 268 -9.83 5.21 4.76
CA ALA A 268 -9.47 6.49 5.36
C ALA A 268 -9.35 7.64 4.33
N GLN A 269 -9.06 7.33 3.07
CA GLN A 269 -9.05 8.33 2.00
C GLN A 269 -10.45 8.81 1.57
N ASN A 270 -11.53 8.20 2.08
CA ASN A 270 -12.92 8.56 1.81
C ASN A 270 -13.28 8.71 0.31
N MET A 271 -12.62 7.93 -0.56
CA MET A 271 -12.82 7.97 -2.01
C MET A 271 -13.83 6.93 -2.52
N GLY A 272 -14.49 6.20 -1.61
CA GLY A 272 -15.32 5.04 -1.94
C GLY A 272 -14.46 3.80 -2.26
N ILE A 273 -15.11 2.73 -2.73
CA ILE A 273 -14.43 1.44 -3.01
C ILE A 273 -13.92 1.44 -4.45
N LYS A 274 -12.89 2.25 -4.74
CA LYS A 274 -12.36 2.41 -6.11
C LYS A 274 -11.82 1.13 -6.70
N ALA A 275 -11.22 0.26 -5.89
CA ALA A 275 -10.79 -1.07 -6.31
C ALA A 275 -11.96 -1.90 -6.91
N ARG A 276 -13.12 -1.91 -6.25
CA ARG A 276 -14.33 -2.55 -6.76
C ARG A 276 -14.81 -1.89 -8.05
N ASP A 277 -14.86 -0.57 -8.08
CA ASP A 277 -15.40 0.18 -9.22
C ASP A 277 -14.50 0.00 -10.45
N MET A 278 -13.18 -0.04 -10.27
CA MET A 278 -12.23 -0.37 -11.34
C MET A 278 -12.40 -1.82 -11.83
N LEU A 279 -12.55 -2.78 -10.92
CA LEU A 279 -12.74 -4.18 -11.32
C LEU A 279 -14.07 -4.43 -12.04
N LYS A 280 -15.13 -3.67 -11.75
CA LYS A 280 -16.42 -3.73 -12.48
C LYS A 280 -16.29 -3.39 -13.98
N LEU A 281 -15.18 -2.79 -14.40
CA LEU A 281 -14.91 -2.54 -15.82
C LEU A 281 -14.54 -3.83 -16.58
N ILE A 282 -14.18 -4.89 -15.87
CA ILE A 282 -13.92 -6.23 -16.45
C ILE A 282 -15.28 -6.89 -16.74
N PRO A 283 -15.51 -7.38 -17.97
CA PRO A 283 -16.78 -8.04 -18.33
C PRO A 283 -17.10 -9.22 -17.41
N ASN A 284 -18.36 -9.34 -17.01
CA ASN A 284 -18.95 -10.48 -16.29
C ASN A 284 -18.24 -10.91 -15.00
N ILE A 285 -17.33 -10.09 -14.45
CA ILE A 285 -16.60 -10.46 -13.24
C ILE A 285 -17.50 -10.45 -12.00
N LYS A 286 -17.48 -11.54 -11.24
CA LYS A 286 -18.08 -11.59 -9.90
C LYS A 286 -17.14 -10.90 -8.90
N ILE A 287 -17.66 -9.91 -8.14
CA ILE A 287 -16.90 -9.17 -7.14
C ILE A 287 -17.60 -9.24 -5.79
N ASP A 288 -16.90 -9.73 -4.79
CA ASP A 288 -17.27 -9.61 -3.39
C ASP A 288 -16.32 -8.62 -2.69
N VAL A 289 -16.82 -7.83 -1.75
CA VAL A 289 -16.02 -6.88 -0.97
C VAL A 289 -16.04 -7.28 0.50
N VAL A 290 -14.87 -7.20 1.14
CA VAL A 290 -14.71 -7.42 2.59
C VAL A 290 -14.07 -6.18 3.20
N GLU A 291 -14.84 -5.50 4.07
CA GLU A 291 -14.45 -4.26 4.76
C GLU A 291 -14.20 -4.51 6.24
N ARG A 292 -13.13 -5.22 6.55
CA ARG A 292 -12.72 -5.50 7.93
C ARG A 292 -11.21 -5.32 8.10
N CYS A 293 -10.79 -5.14 9.35
CA CYS A 293 -9.38 -5.03 9.68
C CYS A 293 -8.63 -6.33 9.32
N ALA A 294 -7.51 -6.19 8.62
CA ALA A 294 -6.62 -7.31 8.32
C ALA A 294 -5.76 -7.76 9.53
N GLY A 295 -5.68 -6.94 10.57
CA GLY A 295 -4.82 -7.19 11.73
C GLY A 295 -3.34 -6.89 11.50
N HIS A 296 -2.97 -6.40 10.30
CA HIS A 296 -1.54 -6.23 9.97
C HIS A 296 -0.89 -5.07 10.75
N GLY A 297 -1.36 -3.82 10.58
CA GLY A 297 -0.88 -2.63 11.31
C GLY A 297 0.65 -2.42 11.33
N GLY A 298 1.32 -2.46 10.17
CA GLY A 298 2.76 -2.20 10.10
C GLY A 298 3.60 -3.17 10.94
N THR A 299 4.44 -2.64 11.86
CA THR A 299 5.27 -3.46 12.76
C THR A 299 4.44 -4.26 13.76
N PHE A 300 3.21 -3.83 14.07
CA PHE A 300 2.29 -4.55 14.96
C PHE A 300 2.02 -5.99 14.52
N GLY A 301 1.83 -6.22 13.23
CA GLY A 301 1.61 -7.55 12.67
C GLY A 301 2.88 -8.42 12.59
N VAL A 302 4.04 -7.82 12.82
CA VAL A 302 5.36 -8.47 12.56
C VAL A 302 6.09 -8.81 13.86
N MET A 303 5.94 -8.00 14.92
CA MET A 303 6.66 -8.19 16.15
C MET A 303 6.05 -9.31 17.00
N LYS A 304 6.89 -10.11 17.65
CA LYS A 304 6.52 -11.27 18.47
C LYS A 304 5.47 -10.92 19.55
N ASP A 305 5.63 -9.77 20.20
CA ASP A 305 4.78 -9.38 21.33
C ASP A 305 3.33 -9.03 20.89
N THR A 306 3.13 -8.71 19.61
CA THR A 306 1.84 -8.28 19.07
C THR A 306 1.28 -9.21 17.99
N HIS A 307 2.10 -10.13 17.46
CA HIS A 307 1.71 -10.99 16.33
C HIS A 307 0.48 -11.86 16.63
N ASP A 308 0.38 -12.45 17.81
CA ASP A 308 -0.80 -13.27 18.18
C ASP A 308 -2.09 -12.44 18.21
N LEU A 309 -2.00 -11.20 18.67
CA LEU A 309 -3.13 -10.27 18.62
C LEU A 309 -3.47 -9.88 17.18
N ALA A 310 -2.46 -9.64 16.35
CA ALA A 310 -2.63 -9.37 14.91
C ALA A 310 -3.36 -10.53 14.20
N ILE A 311 -2.97 -11.78 14.47
CA ILE A 311 -3.66 -12.99 13.99
C ILE A 311 -5.11 -13.02 14.47
N LYS A 312 -5.34 -12.77 15.76
CA LYS A 312 -6.70 -12.78 16.35
C LYS A 312 -7.61 -11.76 15.67
N VAL A 313 -7.11 -10.57 15.40
CA VAL A 313 -7.86 -9.48 14.74
C VAL A 313 -8.09 -9.78 13.25
N GLY A 314 -7.11 -10.34 12.53
CA GLY A 314 -7.21 -10.63 11.10
C GLY A 314 -8.03 -11.88 10.76
N ARG A 315 -8.11 -12.85 11.67
CA ARG A 315 -8.77 -14.14 11.43
C ARG A 315 -10.25 -14.05 11.00
N PRO A 316 -11.11 -13.19 11.58
CA PRO A 316 -12.47 -13.01 11.09
C PRO A 316 -12.55 -12.51 9.65
N THR A 317 -11.62 -11.64 9.24
CA THR A 317 -11.51 -11.13 7.87
C THR A 317 -11.11 -12.24 6.90
N ALA A 318 -10.08 -13.02 7.23
CA ALA A 318 -9.65 -14.15 6.42
C ALA A 318 -10.77 -15.20 6.26
N ARG A 319 -11.52 -15.50 7.33
CA ARG A 319 -12.69 -16.40 7.27
C ARG A 319 -13.78 -15.85 6.34
N GLN A 320 -14.08 -14.56 6.41
CA GLN A 320 -15.08 -13.93 5.55
C GLN A 320 -14.65 -13.96 4.08
N ILE A 321 -13.36 -13.74 3.78
CA ILE A 321 -12.81 -13.88 2.43
C ILE A 321 -12.98 -15.31 1.94
N LYS A 322 -12.65 -16.30 2.76
CA LYS A 322 -12.79 -17.71 2.44
C LYS A 322 -14.22 -18.10 2.07
N THR A 323 -15.23 -17.63 2.82
CA THR A 323 -16.66 -17.97 2.56
C THR A 323 -17.16 -17.46 1.21
N LYS A 324 -16.48 -16.47 0.59
CA LYS A 324 -16.84 -15.97 -0.74
C LYS A 324 -16.50 -16.95 -1.87
N ASN A 325 -15.59 -17.86 -1.62
CA ASN A 325 -15.17 -18.92 -2.54
C ASN A 325 -14.82 -18.41 -3.96
N ASN A 326 -14.20 -17.21 -4.04
CA ASN A 326 -13.71 -16.69 -5.29
C ASN A 326 -12.27 -17.17 -5.55
N LYS A 327 -11.92 -17.29 -6.84
CA LYS A 327 -10.58 -17.71 -7.27
C LYS A 327 -9.48 -16.73 -6.90
N TYR A 328 -9.80 -15.42 -6.92
CA TYR A 328 -8.84 -14.37 -6.67
C TYR A 328 -9.16 -13.63 -5.38
N MET A 329 -8.11 -13.24 -4.68
CA MET A 329 -8.15 -12.25 -3.62
C MET A 329 -7.32 -11.03 -4.05
N ALA A 330 -7.90 -9.84 -3.92
CA ALA A 330 -7.21 -8.59 -4.20
C ALA A 330 -7.22 -7.65 -3.01
N SER A 331 -6.16 -6.85 -2.86
CA SER A 331 -6.07 -5.75 -1.89
C SER A 331 -5.14 -4.67 -2.42
N ASP A 332 -5.54 -3.41 -2.28
CA ASP A 332 -4.74 -2.21 -2.54
C ASP A 332 -3.69 -1.91 -1.45
N CYS A 333 -3.74 -2.66 -0.35
CA CYS A 333 -2.66 -2.73 0.63
C CYS A 333 -1.95 -4.09 0.54
N PRO A 334 -0.76 -4.16 -0.06
CA PRO A 334 -0.08 -5.43 -0.31
C PRO A 334 0.32 -6.17 0.97
N LEU A 335 0.64 -5.44 2.05
CA LEU A 335 1.01 -6.03 3.33
C LEU A 335 -0.22 -6.63 4.04
N ALA A 336 -1.36 -5.95 4.00
CA ALA A 336 -2.63 -6.49 4.50
C ALA A 336 -3.04 -7.74 3.72
N GLY A 337 -2.95 -7.69 2.38
CA GLY A 337 -3.22 -8.84 1.53
C GLY A 337 -2.33 -10.03 1.86
N LYS A 338 -1.02 -9.80 2.05
CA LYS A 338 -0.06 -10.84 2.43
C LYS A 338 -0.37 -11.45 3.80
N HIS A 339 -0.70 -10.64 4.79
CA HIS A 339 -1.06 -11.11 6.13
C HIS A 339 -2.33 -11.96 6.09
N LEU A 340 -3.38 -11.52 5.39
CA LEU A 340 -4.61 -12.29 5.24
C LEU A 340 -4.39 -13.62 4.53
N LYS A 341 -3.56 -13.65 3.48
CA LYS A 341 -3.17 -14.91 2.81
C LYS A 341 -2.40 -15.85 3.73
N GLN A 342 -1.55 -15.33 4.59
CA GLN A 342 -0.88 -16.15 5.62
C GLN A 342 -1.90 -16.80 6.57
N LEU A 343 -2.95 -16.08 6.96
CA LEU A 343 -4.01 -16.62 7.82
C LEU A 343 -4.90 -17.66 7.12
N GLU A 344 -4.97 -17.63 5.78
CA GLU A 344 -5.69 -18.61 4.97
C GLU A 344 -4.91 -19.92 4.80
N ILE A 345 -3.58 -19.93 4.91
CA ILE A 345 -2.74 -21.16 4.72
C ILE A 345 -3.11 -22.25 5.72
N ASP A 346 -3.59 -21.90 6.91
CA ASP A 346 -4.14 -22.87 7.88
C ASP A 346 -5.44 -23.55 7.37
N THR A 347 -5.89 -23.29 6.14
CA THR A 347 -7.20 -23.65 5.63
C THR A 347 -7.22 -24.24 4.21
N ASN A 348 -6.11 -24.72 3.65
CA ASN A 348 -6.00 -25.37 2.34
C ASN A 348 -6.41 -24.54 1.10
N ILE A 349 -6.33 -23.21 1.14
CA ILE A 349 -6.59 -22.36 -0.04
C ILE A 349 -5.30 -22.08 -0.81
N SER A 350 -5.43 -21.99 -2.14
CA SER A 350 -4.35 -21.88 -3.13
C SER A 350 -3.15 -21.00 -2.73
N ASN A 351 -1.94 -21.44 -3.12
CA ASN A 351 -0.65 -20.76 -2.88
C ASN A 351 -0.49 -19.38 -3.57
N ASP A 352 -1.54 -18.83 -4.16
CA ASP A 352 -1.46 -17.59 -4.91
C ASP A 352 -1.42 -16.38 -3.97
N GLU A 353 -0.48 -15.47 -4.21
CA GLU A 353 -0.39 -14.22 -3.46
C GLU A 353 -1.64 -13.36 -3.67
N ALA A 354 -1.99 -12.54 -2.66
CA ALA A 354 -2.99 -11.50 -2.85
C ALA A 354 -2.53 -10.55 -3.95
N LEU A 355 -3.38 -10.33 -4.96
CA LEU A 355 -3.11 -9.45 -6.08
C LEU A 355 -3.44 -8.00 -5.73
N HIS A 356 -2.79 -7.06 -6.39
CA HIS A 356 -3.31 -5.70 -6.44
C HIS A 356 -4.45 -5.66 -7.49
N PRO A 357 -5.54 -4.87 -7.28
CA PRO A 357 -6.65 -4.79 -8.25
C PRO A 357 -6.19 -4.51 -9.68
N ILE A 358 -5.20 -3.63 -9.88
CA ILE A 358 -4.63 -3.31 -11.20
C ILE A 358 -3.99 -4.51 -11.91
N GLU A 359 -3.49 -5.50 -11.16
CA GLU A 359 -2.93 -6.74 -11.74
C GLU A 359 -4.03 -7.59 -12.41
N LEU A 360 -5.26 -7.54 -11.88
CA LEU A 360 -6.42 -8.20 -12.49
C LEU A 360 -6.87 -7.46 -13.76
N VAL A 361 -6.85 -6.13 -13.76
CA VAL A 361 -7.14 -5.34 -14.97
C VAL A 361 -6.10 -5.63 -16.06
N ALA A 362 -4.81 -5.68 -15.72
CA ALA A 362 -3.77 -6.07 -16.66
C ALA A 362 -3.99 -7.49 -17.20
N LYS A 363 -4.37 -8.44 -16.33
CA LYS A 363 -4.71 -9.81 -16.71
C LYS A 363 -5.92 -9.87 -17.66
N SER A 364 -6.95 -9.07 -17.41
CA SER A 364 -8.12 -8.96 -18.28
C SER A 364 -7.75 -8.45 -19.68
N TYR A 365 -6.79 -7.53 -19.78
CA TYR A 365 -6.23 -7.07 -21.05
C TYR A 365 -5.24 -8.06 -21.69
N ARG A 366 -4.87 -9.16 -21.03
CA ARG A 366 -3.79 -10.09 -21.42
C ARG A 366 -2.42 -9.42 -21.56
N LEU A 367 -2.08 -8.50 -20.67
CA LEU A 367 -0.84 -7.71 -20.66
C LEU A 367 0.26 -8.33 -19.80
#